data_8c92a995964c41eb6681b96757346ea2
#
_entry.id   8c92a995964c41eb6681b96757346ea2
#
_cell.length_a   1.000
_cell.length_b   1.000
_cell.length_c   1.000
_cell.angle_alpha   90.00
_cell.angle_beta   90.00
_cell.angle_gamma   90.00
#
_symmetry.space_group_name_H-M   'P 1'
#
loop_
_entity.id
_entity.type
_entity.pdbx_description
1 polymer ?
#
loop_
_entity_poly.entity_id
_entity_poly.type
_entity_poly.pdbx_seq_one_letter_code
_entity_poly.pdbx_strand_id
1 'polypeptide(L)'
;MNPKPRHLYTAFMLLLCLFLAYMLAAKNWLQTDLTALLPQEQQPDVVLQAADEANEAQLNTQVVLLAGSADAEKAFQAAAEIADLWRKSGVFAEVDSSISPDLEQVRGDMQRLGLAVLPHEQRQQLFEDPQQYFQQRAEAAVNPFAAPSPLSLEQDWLGFGRFVSARAQPQSRLQWNADNGMLFTEDEAGKTWVWLRGKLPQTNNIANGSEGLLPLLQQSREQAAKAGVETLSAGGAVYAAASKAAASKESR
;
A
#
# COMPACT_ATOMS: atom_id res chain seq x y z
N MET A 1 45.75 33.77 -36.75
CA MET A 1 45.39 32.57 -37.50
C MET A 1 43.94 32.27 -37.22
N ASN A 2 43.01 32.56 -38.17
CA ASN A 2 41.60 32.24 -37.98
C ASN A 2 41.43 30.71 -38.17
N PRO A 3 40.85 30.00 -37.17
CA PRO A 3 40.57 28.59 -37.33
C PRO A 3 39.55 28.44 -38.47
N LYS A 4 39.87 27.57 -39.42
CA LYS A 4 38.96 27.30 -40.55
C LYS A 4 37.61 26.83 -39.98
N PRO A 5 36.47 27.33 -40.47
CA PRO A 5 35.11 27.03 -39.92
C PRO A 5 34.83 25.51 -39.78
N ARG A 6 35.55 24.70 -40.52
CA ARG A 6 35.51 23.23 -40.49
C ARG A 6 35.97 22.64 -39.15
N HIS A 7 37.01 23.21 -38.51
CA HIS A 7 37.50 22.73 -37.20
C HIS A 7 36.60 23.16 -36.07
N LEU A 8 35.93 24.29 -36.20
CA LEU A 8 34.98 24.78 -35.23
C LEU A 8 33.72 23.88 -35.20
N TYR A 9 33.27 23.46 -36.39
CA TYR A 9 32.14 22.54 -36.53
C TYR A 9 32.46 21.15 -35.96
N THR A 10 33.64 20.59 -36.26
CA THR A 10 34.05 19.28 -35.70
C THR A 10 34.23 19.33 -34.20
N ALA A 11 34.78 20.41 -33.63
CA ALA A 11 34.90 20.59 -32.19
C ALA A 11 33.52 20.67 -31.50
N PHE A 12 32.55 21.40 -32.11
CA PHE A 12 31.18 21.51 -31.62
C PHE A 12 30.46 20.16 -31.62
N MET A 13 30.60 19.37 -32.71
CA MET A 13 30.01 18.03 -32.80
C MET A 13 30.59 17.06 -31.77
N LEU A 14 31.91 17.15 -31.53
CA LEU A 14 32.58 16.32 -30.53
C LEU A 14 32.11 16.65 -29.10
N LEU A 15 31.92 17.93 -28.81
CA LEU A 15 31.41 18.41 -27.54
C LEU A 15 29.97 17.97 -27.33
N LEU A 16 29.12 18.00 -28.38
CA LEU A 16 27.73 17.55 -28.34
C LEU A 16 27.64 16.04 -28.13
N CYS A 17 28.48 15.23 -28.76
CA CYS A 17 28.58 13.79 -28.54
C CYS A 17 29.03 13.45 -27.11
N LEU A 18 30.03 14.18 -26.57
CA LEU A 18 30.48 14.03 -25.18
C LEU A 18 29.36 14.38 -24.17
N PHE A 19 28.61 15.47 -24.43
CA PHE A 19 27.49 15.87 -23.63
C PHE A 19 26.38 14.81 -23.65
N LEU A 20 26.08 14.26 -24.83
CA LEU A 20 25.09 13.19 -24.98
C LEU A 20 25.52 11.91 -24.26
N ALA A 21 26.81 11.54 -24.39
CA ALA A 21 27.39 10.40 -23.69
C ALA A 21 27.34 10.58 -22.15
N TYR A 22 27.60 11.80 -21.67
CA TYR A 22 27.51 12.15 -20.26
C TYR A 22 26.04 12.02 -19.77
N MET A 23 25.06 12.55 -20.51
CA MET A 23 23.64 12.45 -20.19
C MET A 23 23.16 11.00 -20.17
N LEU A 24 23.61 10.16 -21.11
CA LEU A 24 23.31 8.72 -21.14
C LEU A 24 23.93 7.96 -19.96
N ALA A 25 25.16 8.33 -19.58
CA ALA A 25 25.85 7.71 -18.44
C ALA A 25 25.24 8.11 -17.09
N ALA A 26 24.69 9.31 -16.98
CA ALA A 26 24.08 9.83 -15.76
C ALA A 26 22.75 9.14 -15.38
N LYS A 27 22.23 8.21 -16.20
CA LYS A 27 21.03 7.37 -15.97
C LYS A 27 19.70 8.10 -15.59
N ASN A 28 19.72 9.43 -15.51
CA ASN A 28 18.60 10.24 -14.98
C ASN A 28 17.74 10.95 -16.05
N TRP A 29 17.96 10.65 -17.34
CA TRP A 29 17.33 11.43 -18.41
C TRP A 29 15.99 10.86 -18.90
N LEU A 30 15.69 9.59 -18.61
CA LEU A 30 14.40 8.97 -18.93
C LEU A 30 13.49 9.05 -17.69
N GLN A 31 12.73 10.12 -17.60
CA GLN A 31 11.53 10.13 -16.79
C GLN A 31 10.47 9.31 -17.54
N THR A 32 10.23 8.09 -17.09
CA THR A 32 9.15 7.22 -17.58
C THR A 32 7.82 7.55 -16.87
N ASP A 33 7.68 8.78 -16.41
CA ASP A 33 6.46 9.25 -15.76
C ASP A 33 5.46 9.65 -16.83
N LEU A 34 4.54 8.73 -17.15
CA LEU A 34 3.45 8.97 -18.09
C LEU A 34 2.46 10.02 -17.56
N THR A 35 2.47 10.31 -16.25
CA THR A 35 1.58 11.31 -15.65
C THR A 35 1.99 12.73 -16.05
N ALA A 36 3.27 12.96 -16.37
CA ALA A 36 3.75 14.24 -16.90
C ALA A 36 3.16 14.62 -18.28
N LEU A 37 2.54 13.65 -18.98
CA LEU A 37 1.87 13.86 -20.26
C LEU A 37 0.38 14.17 -20.12
N LEU A 38 -0.18 14.07 -18.90
CA LEU A 38 -1.58 14.45 -18.68
C LEU A 38 -1.71 15.97 -18.65
N PRO A 39 -2.80 16.54 -19.19
CA PRO A 39 -3.08 17.96 -19.10
C PRO A 39 -3.16 18.37 -17.63
N GLN A 40 -2.23 19.19 -17.17
CA GLN A 40 -2.32 19.78 -15.84
C GLN A 40 -3.41 20.85 -15.83
N GLU A 41 -4.39 20.73 -14.94
CA GLU A 41 -5.38 21.77 -14.71
C GLU A 41 -4.69 23.07 -14.26
N GLN A 42 -5.13 24.17 -14.84
CA GLN A 42 -4.57 25.49 -14.59
C GLN A 42 -4.81 25.91 -13.13
N GLN A 43 -3.77 25.92 -12.33
CA GLN A 43 -3.66 26.20 -10.88
C GLN A 43 -4.01 25.01 -9.98
N PRO A 44 -3.12 24.02 -9.87
CA PRO A 44 -3.26 23.01 -8.82
C PRO A 44 -3.09 23.67 -7.45
N ASP A 45 -4.01 23.38 -6.53
CA ASP A 45 -3.83 23.67 -5.11
C ASP A 45 -2.53 22.98 -4.66
N VAL A 46 -1.58 23.77 -4.13
CA VAL A 46 -0.25 23.27 -3.72
C VAL A 46 -0.37 22.11 -2.73
N VAL A 47 -1.41 22.12 -1.88
CA VAL A 47 -1.68 21.07 -0.91
C VAL A 47 -2.20 19.81 -1.61
N LEU A 48 -3.06 19.97 -2.61
CA LEU A 48 -3.57 18.85 -3.39
C LEU A 48 -2.45 18.21 -4.22
N GLN A 49 -1.62 19.02 -4.85
CA GLN A 49 -0.46 18.53 -5.62
C GLN A 49 0.52 17.76 -4.73
N ALA A 50 0.87 18.29 -3.54
CA ALA A 50 1.74 17.61 -2.61
C ALA A 50 1.13 16.29 -2.08
N ALA A 51 -0.20 16.25 -1.90
CA ALA A 51 -0.91 15.03 -1.51
C ALA A 51 -0.93 13.99 -2.64
N ASP A 52 -1.13 14.43 -3.87
CA ASP A 52 -1.11 13.55 -5.05
C ASP A 52 0.29 12.98 -5.29
N GLU A 53 1.34 13.80 -5.23
CA GLU A 53 2.73 13.37 -5.36
C GLU A 53 3.10 12.36 -4.25
N ALA A 54 2.68 12.60 -3.01
CA ALA A 54 2.90 11.67 -1.90
C ALA A 54 2.16 10.34 -2.11
N ASN A 55 0.93 10.40 -2.60
CA ASN A 55 0.10 9.23 -2.88
C ASN A 55 0.67 8.42 -4.07
N GLU A 56 1.07 9.09 -5.15
CA GLU A 56 1.75 8.45 -6.28
C GLU A 56 3.06 7.78 -5.86
N ALA A 57 3.89 8.47 -5.10
CA ALA A 57 5.14 7.90 -4.58
C ALA A 57 4.87 6.66 -3.72
N GLN A 58 3.82 6.68 -2.92
CA GLN A 58 3.40 5.54 -2.11
C GLN A 58 2.91 4.37 -2.97
N LEU A 59 2.02 4.62 -3.93
CA LEU A 59 1.48 3.59 -4.83
C LEU A 59 2.55 2.97 -5.72
N ASN A 60 3.47 3.78 -6.20
CA ASN A 60 4.54 3.35 -7.10
C ASN A 60 5.64 2.52 -6.40
N THR A 61 5.77 2.62 -5.07
CA THR A 61 6.74 1.83 -4.30
C THR A 61 6.13 0.58 -3.68
N GLN A 62 4.81 0.41 -3.72
CA GLN A 62 4.13 -0.73 -3.13
C GLN A 62 4.02 -1.90 -4.11
N VAL A 63 4.23 -3.09 -3.56
CA VAL A 63 3.98 -4.38 -4.21
C VAL A 63 3.05 -5.17 -3.31
N VAL A 64 1.95 -5.63 -3.87
CA VAL A 64 0.99 -6.51 -3.19
C VAL A 64 1.11 -7.90 -3.80
N LEU A 65 1.15 -8.91 -2.96
CA LEU A 65 1.07 -10.31 -3.35
C LEU A 65 -0.08 -10.96 -2.60
N LEU A 66 -0.87 -11.74 -3.32
CA LEU A 66 -1.89 -12.62 -2.77
C LEU A 66 -1.43 -14.07 -2.91
N ALA A 67 -1.46 -14.82 -1.81
CA ALA A 67 -1.19 -16.25 -1.80
C ALA A 67 -2.52 -17.01 -1.61
N GLY A 68 -2.92 -17.79 -2.59
CA GLY A 68 -4.25 -18.39 -2.68
C GLY A 68 -4.25 -19.91 -2.66
N SER A 69 -5.08 -20.50 -1.79
CA SER A 69 -5.29 -21.96 -1.74
C SER A 69 -6.75 -22.28 -1.31
N ALA A 70 -7.25 -23.43 -1.75
CA ALA A 70 -8.48 -24.00 -1.21
C ALA A 70 -8.32 -24.46 0.26
N ASP A 71 -7.09 -24.72 0.68
CA ASP A 71 -6.72 -25.02 2.04
C ASP A 71 -6.16 -23.72 2.68
N ALA A 72 -6.92 -23.13 3.59
CA ALA A 72 -6.58 -21.84 4.22
C ALA A 72 -5.23 -21.92 4.98
N GLU A 73 -4.95 -23.04 5.66
CA GLU A 73 -3.70 -23.20 6.42
C GLU A 73 -2.49 -23.14 5.51
N LYS A 74 -2.56 -23.79 4.34
CA LYS A 74 -1.49 -23.74 3.32
C LYS A 74 -1.31 -22.32 2.79
N ALA A 75 -2.40 -21.57 2.60
CA ALA A 75 -2.31 -20.18 2.14
C ALA A 75 -1.59 -19.31 3.17
N PHE A 76 -1.92 -19.45 4.46
CA PHE A 76 -1.26 -18.70 5.54
C PHE A 76 0.21 -19.09 5.69
N GLN A 77 0.52 -20.39 5.67
CA GLN A 77 1.90 -20.86 5.74
C GLN A 77 2.75 -20.37 4.58
N ALA A 78 2.26 -20.49 3.34
CA ALA A 78 2.98 -20.02 2.17
C ALA A 78 3.18 -18.51 2.21
N ALA A 79 2.18 -17.75 2.66
CA ALA A 79 2.29 -16.30 2.84
C ALA A 79 3.39 -15.95 3.86
N ALA A 80 3.46 -16.65 4.99
CA ALA A 80 4.51 -16.44 6.00
C ALA A 80 5.91 -16.72 5.42
N GLU A 81 6.07 -17.83 4.70
CA GLU A 81 7.34 -18.22 4.08
C GLU A 81 7.79 -17.21 3.01
N ILE A 82 6.84 -16.70 2.19
CA ILE A 82 7.12 -15.66 1.20
C ILE A 82 7.52 -14.35 1.89
N ALA A 83 6.83 -13.97 2.97
CA ALA A 83 7.18 -12.78 3.73
C ALA A 83 8.60 -12.85 4.30
N ASP A 84 9.00 -14.01 4.80
CA ASP A 84 10.36 -14.23 5.28
C ASP A 84 11.40 -14.20 4.15
N LEU A 85 11.07 -14.76 3.00
CA LEU A 85 11.91 -14.65 1.80
C LEU A 85 12.10 -13.19 1.40
N TRP A 86 11.03 -12.40 1.40
CA TRP A 86 11.08 -10.98 1.06
C TRP A 86 11.92 -10.17 2.05
N ARG A 87 11.76 -10.40 3.36
CA ARG A 87 12.57 -9.74 4.40
C ARG A 87 14.07 -10.04 4.25
N LYS A 88 14.40 -11.29 3.91
CA LYS A 88 15.80 -11.73 3.72
C LYS A 88 16.42 -11.25 2.41
N SER A 89 15.61 -10.93 1.41
CA SER A 89 16.09 -10.55 0.07
C SER A 89 16.79 -9.19 0.03
N GLY A 90 16.46 -8.29 0.95
CA GLY A 90 16.93 -6.89 0.92
C GLY A 90 16.34 -6.04 -0.21
N VAL A 91 15.40 -6.57 -1.01
CA VAL A 91 14.73 -5.84 -2.09
C VAL A 91 13.71 -4.85 -1.53
N PHE A 92 13.03 -5.22 -0.45
CA PHE A 92 12.03 -4.39 0.20
C PHE A 92 12.61 -3.69 1.44
N ALA A 93 12.26 -2.42 1.61
CA ALA A 93 12.55 -1.67 2.84
C ALA A 93 11.63 -2.09 3.99
N GLU A 94 10.40 -2.50 3.64
CA GLU A 94 9.37 -2.90 4.60
C GLU A 94 8.55 -4.05 4.02
N VAL A 95 8.22 -5.05 4.84
CA VAL A 95 7.38 -6.20 4.45
C VAL A 95 6.33 -6.42 5.51
N ASP A 96 5.07 -6.18 5.12
CA ASP A 96 3.90 -6.40 5.96
C ASP A 96 3.21 -7.69 5.54
N SER A 97 3.16 -8.64 6.45
CA SER A 97 2.42 -9.90 6.30
C SER A 97 1.33 -10.03 7.35
N SER A 98 1.41 -9.26 8.43
CA SER A 98 0.46 -9.28 9.52
C SER A 98 0.22 -7.88 10.04
N ILE A 99 -0.97 -7.63 10.53
CA ILE A 99 -1.34 -6.41 11.23
C ILE A 99 -1.46 -6.77 12.70
N SER A 100 -0.56 -6.21 13.50
CA SER A 100 -0.71 -6.21 14.96
C SER A 100 -1.22 -4.82 15.33
N PRO A 101 -2.54 -4.60 15.43
CA PRO A 101 -3.05 -3.29 15.80
C PRO A 101 -2.52 -2.98 17.20
N ASP A 102 -1.87 -1.82 17.35
CA ASP A 102 -1.59 -1.27 18.67
C ASP A 102 -2.93 -0.81 19.26
N LEU A 103 -3.56 -1.73 19.99
CA LEU A 103 -4.88 -1.50 20.60
C LEU A 103 -4.83 -0.32 21.59
N GLU A 104 -3.67 -0.06 22.21
CA GLU A 104 -3.52 1.07 23.11
C GLU A 104 -3.48 2.39 22.35
N GLN A 105 -2.76 2.44 21.23
CA GLN A 105 -2.74 3.60 20.36
C GLN A 105 -4.13 3.86 19.77
N VAL A 106 -4.80 2.83 19.25
CA VAL A 106 -6.18 2.93 18.72
C VAL A 106 -7.13 3.45 19.80
N ARG A 107 -7.06 2.93 21.02
CA ARG A 107 -7.85 3.42 22.16
C ARG A 107 -7.55 4.88 22.48
N GLY A 108 -6.27 5.25 22.53
CA GLY A 108 -5.85 6.62 22.78
C GLY A 108 -6.34 7.59 21.71
N ASP A 109 -6.31 7.19 20.45
CA ASP A 109 -6.82 7.98 19.32
C ASP A 109 -8.35 8.12 19.38
N MET A 110 -9.07 7.03 19.68
CA MET A 110 -10.51 7.08 19.89
C MET A 110 -10.90 8.02 21.04
N GLN A 111 -10.16 7.98 22.16
CA GLN A 111 -10.41 8.88 23.30
C GLN A 111 -10.14 10.35 22.96
N ARG A 112 -9.09 10.62 22.17
CA ARG A 112 -8.75 11.99 21.71
C ARG A 112 -9.79 12.55 20.75
N LEU A 113 -10.28 11.73 19.84
CA LEU A 113 -11.32 12.12 18.88
C LEU A 113 -12.69 12.31 19.55
N GLY A 114 -12.97 11.54 20.61
CA GLY A 114 -14.14 11.71 21.47
C GLY A 114 -15.45 11.90 20.68
N LEU A 115 -16.14 13.02 20.93
CA LEU A 115 -17.41 13.35 20.29
C LEU A 115 -17.36 13.44 18.76
N ALA A 116 -16.21 13.68 18.15
CA ALA A 116 -16.08 13.77 16.70
C ALA A 116 -16.31 12.41 15.99
N VAL A 117 -16.13 11.30 16.71
CA VAL A 117 -16.34 9.94 16.19
C VAL A 117 -17.83 9.57 16.20
N LEU A 118 -18.64 10.22 17.05
CA LEU A 118 -20.08 9.96 17.06
C LEU A 118 -20.74 10.41 15.75
N PRO A 119 -21.66 9.62 15.19
CA PRO A 119 -22.53 10.06 14.09
C PRO A 119 -23.26 11.36 14.44
N HIS A 120 -23.59 12.14 13.43
CA HIS A 120 -24.29 13.42 13.63
C HIS A 120 -25.60 13.24 14.44
N GLU A 121 -26.41 12.24 14.09
CA GLU A 121 -27.67 11.93 14.78
C GLU A 121 -27.45 11.61 16.26
N GLN A 122 -26.42 10.85 16.59
CA GLN A 122 -26.11 10.49 17.97
C GLN A 122 -25.59 11.69 18.76
N ARG A 123 -24.83 12.59 18.13
CA ARG A 123 -24.42 13.84 18.74
C ARG A 123 -25.62 14.76 19.02
N GLN A 124 -26.52 14.87 18.05
CA GLN A 124 -27.73 15.67 18.19
C GLN A 124 -28.58 15.14 19.34
N GLN A 125 -28.84 13.82 19.39
CA GLN A 125 -29.57 13.19 20.47
C GLN A 125 -28.93 13.42 21.85
N LEU A 126 -27.61 13.31 21.93
CA LEU A 126 -26.86 13.59 23.16
C LEU A 126 -27.05 15.05 23.66
N PHE A 127 -27.15 16.02 22.75
CA PHE A 127 -27.35 17.43 23.11
C PHE A 127 -28.81 17.78 23.39
N GLU A 128 -29.78 17.19 22.65
CA GLU A 128 -31.19 17.50 22.80
C GLU A 128 -31.82 16.74 23.95
N ASP A 129 -31.52 15.45 24.13
CA ASP A 129 -32.04 14.60 25.20
C ASP A 129 -30.95 13.67 25.75
N PRO A 130 -30.04 14.18 26.60
CA PRO A 130 -28.97 13.41 27.20
C PRO A 130 -29.50 12.25 28.08
N GLN A 131 -30.68 12.39 28.71
CA GLN A 131 -31.26 11.34 29.57
C GLN A 131 -31.62 10.13 28.71
N GLN A 132 -32.33 10.32 27.62
CA GLN A 132 -32.70 9.27 26.70
C GLN A 132 -31.47 8.62 26.07
N TYR A 133 -30.46 9.43 25.70
CA TYR A 133 -29.22 8.92 25.15
C TYR A 133 -28.51 7.95 26.10
N PHE A 134 -28.36 8.33 27.38
CA PHE A 134 -27.69 7.46 28.35
C PHE A 134 -28.53 6.27 28.77
N GLN A 135 -29.88 6.36 28.77
CA GLN A 135 -30.73 5.21 28.97
C GLN A 135 -30.54 4.17 27.87
N GLN A 136 -30.61 4.57 26.61
CA GLN A 136 -30.34 3.68 25.47
C GLN A 136 -28.93 3.10 25.51
N ARG A 137 -27.97 3.88 25.99
CA ARG A 137 -26.58 3.43 26.14
C ARG A 137 -26.45 2.36 27.21
N ALA A 138 -27.13 2.53 28.34
CA ALA A 138 -27.19 1.52 29.42
C ALA A 138 -27.84 0.22 28.95
N GLU A 139 -28.96 0.33 28.24
CA GLU A 139 -29.66 -0.83 27.66
C GLU A 139 -28.77 -1.57 26.66
N ALA A 140 -28.03 -0.84 25.81
CA ALA A 140 -27.10 -1.44 24.87
C ALA A 140 -25.90 -2.12 25.56
N ALA A 141 -25.45 -1.61 26.70
CA ALA A 141 -24.32 -2.18 27.44
C ALA A 141 -24.67 -3.55 28.11
N VAL A 142 -25.93 -3.78 28.45
CA VAL A 142 -26.38 -5.04 29.06
C VAL A 142 -26.96 -6.02 28.02
N ASN A 143 -27.07 -5.61 26.76
CA ASN A 143 -27.60 -6.45 25.70
C ASN A 143 -26.52 -7.38 25.16
N PRO A 144 -26.63 -8.72 25.34
CA PRO A 144 -25.63 -9.67 24.85
C PRO A 144 -25.54 -9.76 23.32
N PHE A 145 -26.52 -9.21 22.60
CA PHE A 145 -26.56 -9.17 21.14
C PHE A 145 -26.07 -7.83 20.57
N ALA A 146 -25.64 -6.88 21.42
CA ALA A 146 -25.09 -5.62 20.95
C ALA A 146 -23.73 -5.84 20.28
N ALA A 147 -23.44 -5.04 19.27
CA ALA A 147 -22.13 -5.08 18.62
C ALA A 147 -21.02 -4.85 19.66
N PRO A 148 -19.98 -5.70 19.67
CA PRO A 148 -18.87 -5.55 20.62
C PRO A 148 -18.17 -4.20 20.42
N SER A 149 -17.87 -3.52 21.53
CA SER A 149 -17.02 -2.33 21.52
C SER A 149 -15.58 -2.75 21.79
N PRO A 150 -14.58 -2.22 21.04
CA PRO A 150 -13.18 -2.46 21.33
C PRO A 150 -12.72 -1.77 22.62
N LEU A 151 -13.55 -0.92 23.20
CA LEU A 151 -13.32 -0.20 24.44
C LEU A 151 -14.19 -0.75 25.56
N SER A 152 -13.66 -0.78 26.78
CA SER A 152 -14.47 -1.08 27.98
C SER A 152 -15.48 0.05 28.24
N LEU A 153 -16.53 -0.26 28.99
CA LEU A 153 -17.56 0.73 29.33
C LEU A 153 -16.96 1.95 30.08
N GLU A 154 -15.97 1.72 30.90
CA GLU A 154 -15.25 2.79 31.64
C GLU A 154 -14.48 3.74 30.71
N GLN A 155 -14.01 3.23 29.59
CA GLN A 155 -13.27 3.99 28.59
C GLN A 155 -14.16 4.61 27.51
N ASP A 156 -15.36 4.04 27.33
CA ASP A 156 -16.29 4.42 26.27
C ASP A 156 -17.73 4.57 26.80
N TRP A 157 -17.90 5.40 27.79
CA TRP A 157 -19.23 5.70 28.36
C TRP A 157 -20.19 6.36 27.35
N LEU A 158 -19.65 7.05 26.33
CA LEU A 158 -20.44 7.62 25.22
C LEU A 158 -20.79 6.57 24.14
N GLY A 159 -20.10 5.43 24.06
CA GLY A 159 -20.37 4.37 23.10
C GLY A 159 -19.85 4.61 21.69
N PHE A 160 -18.85 5.49 21.52
CA PHE A 160 -18.30 5.78 20.20
C PHE A 160 -17.54 4.58 19.59
N GLY A 161 -16.96 3.68 20.39
CA GLY A 161 -16.24 2.51 19.91
C GLY A 161 -17.09 1.58 19.05
N ARG A 162 -18.36 1.39 19.39
CA ARG A 162 -19.29 0.58 18.56
C ARG A 162 -19.55 1.20 17.20
N PHE A 163 -19.59 2.53 17.08
CA PHE A 163 -19.77 3.21 15.79
C PHE A 163 -18.53 3.15 14.94
N VAL A 164 -17.34 3.16 15.55
CA VAL A 164 -16.08 2.90 14.84
C VAL A 164 -16.05 1.48 14.32
N SER A 165 -16.40 0.50 15.18
CA SER A 165 -16.47 -0.92 14.77
C SER A 165 -17.52 -1.15 13.69
N ALA A 166 -18.69 -0.53 13.78
CA ALA A 166 -19.74 -0.64 12.78
C ALA A 166 -19.34 -0.02 11.43
N ARG A 167 -18.54 1.07 11.44
CA ARG A 167 -17.99 1.66 10.22
C ARG A 167 -16.79 0.87 9.67
N ALA A 168 -16.03 0.25 10.54
CA ALA A 168 -14.94 -0.64 10.19
C ALA A 168 -15.43 -2.02 9.74
N GLN A 169 -16.70 -2.39 10.03
CA GLN A 169 -17.33 -3.56 9.41
C GLN A 169 -17.51 -3.30 7.92
N PRO A 170 -16.87 -4.09 7.10
CA PRO A 170 -16.44 -3.61 5.82
C PRO A 170 -17.50 -3.77 4.76
N GLN A 171 -17.56 -2.78 3.93
CA GLN A 171 -17.73 -2.98 2.50
C GLN A 171 -16.52 -3.75 1.88
N SER A 172 -15.48 -4.00 2.64
CA SER A 172 -14.28 -4.74 2.27
C SER A 172 -14.47 -6.23 2.57
N ARG A 173 -14.28 -7.08 1.57
CA ARG A 173 -14.23 -8.53 1.73
C ARG A 173 -12.99 -9.01 2.50
N LEU A 174 -12.13 -8.09 2.92
CA LEU A 174 -10.89 -8.37 3.62
C LEU A 174 -11.18 -8.68 5.10
N GLN A 175 -10.74 -9.82 5.57
CA GLN A 175 -10.88 -10.31 6.93
C GLN A 175 -9.53 -10.33 7.62
N TRP A 176 -9.54 -10.28 8.93
CA TRP A 176 -8.35 -10.37 9.76
C TRP A 176 -8.36 -11.69 10.55
N ASN A 177 -7.28 -12.44 10.46
CA ASN A 177 -7.10 -13.65 11.23
C ASN A 177 -6.48 -13.30 12.59
N ALA A 178 -7.20 -13.58 13.67
CA ALA A 178 -6.78 -13.23 15.03
C ALA A 178 -5.58 -14.04 15.51
N ASP A 179 -5.36 -15.27 14.99
CA ASP A 179 -4.31 -16.18 15.47
C ASP A 179 -2.93 -15.77 14.94
N ASN A 180 -2.85 -15.26 13.71
CA ASN A 180 -1.59 -14.92 13.05
C ASN A 180 -1.49 -13.45 12.61
N GLY A 181 -2.55 -12.66 12.80
CA GLY A 181 -2.60 -11.24 12.43
C GLY A 181 -2.66 -10.98 10.93
N MET A 182 -2.76 -12.00 10.08
CA MET A 182 -2.76 -11.85 8.63
C MET A 182 -4.11 -11.41 8.10
N LEU A 183 -4.09 -10.60 7.04
CA LEU A 183 -5.28 -10.23 6.28
C LEU A 183 -5.53 -11.27 5.18
N PHE A 184 -6.80 -11.64 5.01
CA PHE A 184 -7.21 -12.58 3.99
C PHE A 184 -8.60 -12.25 3.44
N THR A 185 -8.93 -12.83 2.32
CA THR A 185 -10.26 -12.81 1.72
C THR A 185 -10.59 -14.17 1.14
N GLU A 186 -11.86 -14.48 1.02
CA GLU A 186 -12.33 -15.67 0.31
C GLU A 186 -12.99 -15.24 -1.01
N ASP A 187 -12.67 -15.96 -2.07
CA ASP A 187 -13.34 -15.77 -3.35
C ASP A 187 -14.67 -16.57 -3.42
N GLU A 188 -15.40 -16.43 -4.53
CA GLU A 188 -16.68 -17.09 -4.74
C GLU A 188 -16.56 -18.63 -4.81
N ALA A 189 -15.38 -19.16 -5.05
CA ALA A 189 -15.09 -20.59 -5.06
C ALA A 189 -14.66 -21.14 -3.68
N GLY A 190 -14.63 -20.31 -2.65
CA GLY A 190 -14.21 -20.66 -1.29
C GLY A 190 -12.69 -20.77 -1.14
N LYS A 191 -11.92 -20.22 -2.07
CA LYS A 191 -10.46 -20.18 -2.00
C LYS A 191 -10.02 -19.01 -1.14
N THR A 192 -9.16 -19.28 -0.15
CA THR A 192 -8.59 -18.29 0.73
C THR A 192 -7.39 -17.61 0.09
N TRP A 193 -7.38 -16.30 0.02
CA TRP A 193 -6.32 -15.45 -0.48
C TRP A 193 -5.73 -14.62 0.65
N VAL A 194 -4.48 -14.88 1.00
CA VAL A 194 -3.76 -14.15 2.05
C VAL A 194 -2.97 -13.00 1.45
N TRP A 195 -3.07 -11.84 2.04
CA TRP A 195 -2.50 -10.59 1.58
C TRP A 195 -1.10 -10.35 2.17
N LEU A 196 -0.18 -9.92 1.33
CA LEU A 196 1.18 -9.51 1.66
C LEU A 196 1.48 -8.17 1.00
N ARG A 197 2.18 -7.29 1.67
CA ARG A 197 2.66 -6.03 1.11
C ARG A 197 4.16 -5.90 1.28
N GLY A 198 4.85 -5.53 0.21
CA GLY A 198 6.23 -5.09 0.23
C GLY A 198 6.33 -3.63 -0.20
N LYS A 199 7.15 -2.85 0.49
CA LYS A 199 7.46 -1.48 0.13
C LYS A 199 8.92 -1.39 -0.32
N LEU A 200 9.13 -0.96 -1.54
CA LEU A 200 10.47 -0.72 -2.07
C LEU A 200 11.12 0.50 -1.42
N PRO A 201 12.46 0.56 -1.32
CA PRO A 201 13.15 1.76 -0.91
C PRO A 201 12.76 2.95 -1.80
N GLN A 202 12.57 4.12 -1.20
CA GLN A 202 12.35 5.34 -1.95
C GLN A 202 13.63 5.70 -2.69
N THR A 203 13.59 5.65 -4.02
CA THR A 203 14.68 6.07 -4.91
C THR A 203 14.13 7.07 -5.91
N ASN A 204 14.96 8.00 -6.36
CA ASN A 204 14.57 9.01 -7.36
C ASN A 204 14.18 8.40 -8.72
N ASN A 205 14.30 7.09 -8.89
CA ASN A 205 13.93 6.37 -10.09
C ASN A 205 13.38 5.00 -9.74
N ILE A 206 12.07 4.80 -9.91
CA ILE A 206 11.33 3.56 -9.65
C ILE A 206 11.98 2.37 -10.36
N ALA A 207 12.47 2.57 -11.59
CA ALA A 207 13.12 1.54 -12.38
C ALA A 207 14.43 1.03 -11.76
N ASN A 208 15.14 1.86 -11.01
CA ASN A 208 16.36 1.47 -10.29
C ASN A 208 16.05 0.85 -8.94
N GLY A 209 14.99 1.32 -8.26
CA GLY A 209 14.53 0.75 -6.98
C GLY A 209 13.91 -0.64 -7.10
N SER A 210 13.54 -1.06 -8.30
CA SER A 210 12.93 -2.37 -8.57
C SER A 210 13.92 -3.44 -9.05
N GLU A 211 15.24 -3.18 -8.99
CA GLU A 211 16.24 -4.21 -9.29
C GLU A 211 16.07 -5.41 -8.35
N GLY A 212 16.02 -6.62 -8.93
CA GLY A 212 15.77 -7.85 -8.17
C GLY A 212 14.30 -8.18 -7.89
N LEU A 213 13.36 -7.26 -8.13
CA LEU A 213 11.94 -7.49 -7.84
C LEU A 213 11.35 -8.66 -8.65
N LEU A 214 11.52 -8.66 -9.98
CA LEU A 214 10.96 -9.72 -10.82
C LEU A 214 11.53 -11.12 -10.50
N PRO A 215 12.84 -11.31 -10.32
CA PRO A 215 13.39 -12.59 -9.87
C PRO A 215 12.82 -13.02 -8.51
N LEU A 216 12.67 -12.09 -7.56
CA LEU A 216 12.11 -12.39 -6.25
C LEU A 216 10.64 -12.81 -6.32
N LEU A 217 9.82 -12.14 -7.12
CA LEU A 217 8.43 -12.53 -7.37
C LEU A 217 8.33 -13.89 -8.05
N GLN A 218 9.23 -14.18 -8.98
CA GLN A 218 9.31 -15.49 -9.62
C GLN A 218 9.67 -16.58 -8.61
N GLN A 219 10.67 -16.34 -7.76
CA GLN A 219 11.06 -17.27 -6.68
C GLN A 219 9.89 -17.49 -5.70
N SER A 220 9.17 -16.43 -5.33
CA SER A 220 7.99 -16.51 -4.46
C SER A 220 6.90 -17.39 -5.08
N ARG A 221 6.66 -17.23 -6.39
CA ARG A 221 5.71 -18.05 -7.15
C ARG A 221 6.12 -19.54 -7.16
N GLU A 222 7.39 -19.81 -7.42
CA GLU A 222 7.92 -21.19 -7.45
C GLU A 222 7.84 -21.86 -6.08
N GLN A 223 8.13 -21.10 -5.01
CA GLN A 223 8.01 -21.61 -3.65
C GLN A 223 6.55 -21.93 -3.30
N ALA A 224 5.61 -21.01 -3.57
CA ALA A 224 4.20 -21.24 -3.35
C ALA A 224 3.65 -22.42 -4.15
N ALA A 225 4.05 -22.55 -5.41
CA ALA A 225 3.62 -23.64 -6.29
C ALA A 225 4.03 -25.02 -5.76
N LYS A 226 5.19 -25.15 -5.10
CA LYS A 226 5.62 -26.39 -4.43
C LYS A 226 4.67 -26.82 -3.31
N ALA A 227 4.04 -25.85 -2.64
CA ALA A 227 3.03 -26.10 -1.61
C ALA A 227 1.60 -26.23 -2.17
N GLY A 228 1.42 -26.14 -3.48
CA GLY A 228 0.10 -26.13 -4.12
C GLY A 228 -0.67 -24.83 -3.91
N VAL A 229 0.05 -23.72 -3.70
CA VAL A 229 -0.51 -22.38 -3.49
C VAL A 229 -0.27 -21.53 -4.74
N GLU A 230 -1.30 -20.84 -5.20
CA GLU A 230 -1.25 -19.88 -6.30
C GLU A 230 -0.84 -18.51 -5.81
N THR A 231 -0.15 -17.71 -6.64
CA THR A 231 0.21 -16.34 -6.28
C THR A 231 -0.22 -15.37 -7.37
N LEU A 232 -0.75 -14.23 -6.93
CA LEU A 232 -1.04 -13.07 -7.77
C LEU A 232 -0.24 -11.89 -7.23
N SER A 233 0.40 -11.14 -8.11
CA SER A 233 1.17 -9.94 -7.72
C SER A 233 0.70 -8.73 -8.50
N ALA A 234 0.59 -7.58 -7.82
CA ALA A 234 0.18 -6.31 -8.37
C ALA A 234 0.95 -5.16 -7.74
N GLY A 235 0.96 -4.01 -8.41
CA GLY A 235 1.56 -2.77 -7.94
C GLY A 235 2.27 -2.00 -9.05
N GLY A 236 2.38 -0.68 -8.89
CA GLY A 236 3.06 0.19 -9.86
C GLY A 236 4.50 -0.24 -10.11
N ALA A 237 5.21 -0.67 -9.07
CA ALA A 237 6.57 -1.18 -9.16
C ALA A 237 6.69 -2.46 -10.00
N VAL A 238 5.71 -3.37 -9.91
CA VAL A 238 5.68 -4.62 -10.70
C VAL A 238 5.52 -4.30 -12.17
N TYR A 239 4.59 -3.38 -12.48
CA TYR A 239 4.36 -2.94 -13.86
C TYR A 239 5.60 -2.23 -14.44
N ALA A 240 6.21 -1.31 -13.70
CA ALA A 240 7.41 -0.61 -14.12
C ALA A 240 8.59 -1.56 -14.36
N ALA A 241 8.81 -2.53 -13.47
CA ALA A 241 9.84 -3.53 -13.63
C ALA A 241 9.61 -4.44 -14.86
N ALA A 242 8.36 -4.87 -15.07
CA ALA A 242 7.99 -5.69 -16.22
C ALA A 242 8.16 -4.93 -17.54
N SER A 243 7.74 -3.67 -17.60
CA SER A 243 7.91 -2.80 -18.79
C SER A 243 9.39 -2.57 -19.12
N LYS A 244 10.23 -2.32 -18.11
CA LYS A 244 11.69 -2.19 -18.30
C LYS A 244 12.31 -3.47 -18.84
N ALA A 245 11.91 -4.62 -18.31
CA ALA A 245 12.41 -5.91 -18.76
C ALA A 245 11.98 -6.21 -20.21
N ALA A 246 10.76 -5.86 -20.61
CA ALA A 246 10.27 -5.99 -21.98
C ALA A 246 11.07 -5.09 -22.94
N ALA A 247 11.21 -3.82 -22.64
CA ALA A 247 12.00 -2.86 -23.45
C ALA A 247 13.47 -3.29 -23.60
N SER A 248 14.07 -3.84 -22.55
CA SER A 248 15.45 -4.37 -22.60
C SER A 248 15.59 -5.61 -23.48
N LYS A 249 14.53 -6.39 -23.65
CA LYS A 249 14.50 -7.56 -24.56
C LYS A 249 14.41 -7.16 -26.04
N GLU A 250 13.64 -6.12 -26.34
CA GLU A 250 13.44 -5.63 -27.70
C GLU A 250 14.67 -4.85 -28.24
N SER A 251 15.53 -4.36 -27.35
CA SER A 251 16.75 -3.61 -27.73
C SER A 251 17.98 -4.49 -27.93
N ARG A 252 17.87 -5.81 -27.82
CA ARG A 252 18.91 -6.80 -28.09
C ARG A 252 18.65 -7.56 -29.38
#